data_b6aa9b7648d9390e7c08165aceab3ba5
#
_entry.id   b6aa9b7648d9390e7c08165aceab3ba5
#
_cell.length_a   1.000
_cell.length_b   1.000
_cell.length_c   1.000
_cell.angle_alpha   90.00
_cell.angle_beta   90.00
_cell.angle_gamma   90.00
#
_symmetry.space_group_name_H-M   'P 1'
#
loop_
_entity.id
_entity.type
_entity.pdbx_description
1 polymer ?
#
loop_
_entity_poly.entity_id
_entity_poly.type
_entity_poly.pdbx_seq_one_letter_code
_entity_poly.pdbx_strand_id
1 'polypeptide(L)'
;PPDTPTSPDTPTPPDTPTPPASDPVTVVDDDAVMQAQETQDDRDALTIIKDTLASYGLEGLAADAYRFLMEGASTESVMIQLKKTDVFKERFKGLELRSQQGLPAISPAEYIRLERDYRQTMAAAGLPEGFYDNPDDFAEFIGNDVSPAEMTQRVSMATTAVSNVNPELKNQLREMYGIGTENDGELIAYFLDPDRGVNVIEQRLQMESAGLSAAAVQATGQGIGTGVARQLAGQNVQQREISQRLGQQAGL
;
A
#
# COMPACT_ATOMS: atom_id res chain seq x y z
N PRO A 1 14.56 9.49 120.71
CA PRO A 1 14.03 8.62 119.67
C PRO A 1 14.93 8.70 118.45
N PRO A 2 15.27 7.51 117.89
CA PRO A 2 16.28 7.44 116.88
C PRO A 2 15.63 7.49 115.47
N ASP A 3 16.43 7.96 114.51
CA ASP A 3 16.18 8.21 113.16
C ASP A 3 15.89 6.89 112.38
N THR A 4 14.94 7.01 111.44
CA THR A 4 14.60 5.93 110.53
C THR A 4 15.52 6.05 109.26
N PRO A 5 16.15 5.00 108.82
CA PRO A 5 17.01 5.07 107.63
C PRO A 5 16.18 5.16 106.35
N THR A 6 16.61 6.06 105.49
CA THR A 6 16.10 6.30 104.16
C THR A 6 16.45 5.11 103.22
N SER A 7 15.47 4.56 102.53
CA SER A 7 15.68 3.51 101.48
C SER A 7 16.41 4.05 100.27
N PRO A 8 17.28 3.28 99.65
CA PRO A 8 18.01 3.68 98.45
C PRO A 8 17.11 3.74 97.22
N ASP A 9 17.40 4.72 96.37
CA ASP A 9 16.76 4.99 95.06
C ASP A 9 16.84 3.75 94.10
N THR A 10 15.72 3.38 93.58
CA THR A 10 15.63 2.39 92.54
C THR A 10 16.03 3.00 91.18
N PRO A 11 16.99 2.43 90.40
CA PRO A 11 17.35 2.97 89.10
C PRO A 11 16.23 2.87 88.12
N THR A 12 15.93 3.90 87.38
CA THR A 12 15.01 4.02 86.27
C THR A 12 15.49 3.07 85.12
N PRO A 13 14.65 2.24 84.56
CA PRO A 13 15.06 1.42 83.38
C PRO A 13 15.31 2.33 82.20
N PRO A 14 16.26 1.98 81.30
CA PRO A 14 16.53 2.70 80.07
C PRO A 14 15.36 2.69 79.13
N ASP A 15 15.12 3.85 78.44
CA ASP A 15 14.11 4.05 77.40
C ASP A 15 14.25 2.98 76.30
N THR A 16 13.19 2.20 76.09
CA THR A 16 13.09 1.32 74.98
C THR A 16 12.93 2.13 73.70
N PRO A 17 13.77 1.96 72.66
CA PRO A 17 13.61 2.69 71.44
C PRO A 17 12.24 2.34 70.77
N THR A 18 11.46 3.37 70.51
CA THR A 18 10.22 3.27 69.73
C THR A 18 10.56 2.75 68.31
N PRO A 19 9.93 1.69 67.85
CA PRO A 19 10.13 1.22 66.44
C PRO A 19 9.73 2.35 65.49
N PRO A 20 10.45 2.52 64.37
CA PRO A 20 10.09 3.52 63.35
C PRO A 20 8.66 3.25 62.86
N ALA A 21 7.88 4.32 62.73
CA ALA A 21 6.54 4.26 62.14
C ALA A 21 6.64 3.57 60.76
N SER A 22 5.95 2.48 60.61
CA SER A 22 5.80 1.82 59.30
C SER A 22 5.14 2.81 58.37
N ASP A 23 5.81 3.14 57.27
CA ASP A 23 5.21 3.90 56.19
C ASP A 23 3.87 3.23 55.83
N PRO A 24 2.84 4.01 55.47
CA PRO A 24 1.58 3.43 55.06
C PRO A 24 1.82 2.56 53.82
N VAL A 25 1.69 1.26 53.95
CA VAL A 25 1.63 0.34 52.81
C VAL A 25 0.47 0.83 51.95
N THR A 26 0.82 1.46 50.83
CA THR A 26 -0.17 1.79 49.81
C THR A 26 -0.71 0.46 49.31
N VAL A 27 -1.88 0.08 49.78
CA VAL A 27 -2.63 -1.05 49.24
C VAL A 27 -2.99 -0.62 47.82
N VAL A 28 -2.22 -1.11 46.84
CA VAL A 28 -2.60 -1.02 45.43
C VAL A 28 -3.84 -1.88 45.29
N ASP A 29 -4.90 -1.27 44.83
CA ASP A 29 -6.14 -1.97 44.55
C ASP A 29 -5.86 -2.95 43.40
N ASP A 30 -5.75 -4.23 43.71
CA ASP A 30 -5.45 -5.30 42.74
C ASP A 30 -6.47 -5.29 41.58
N ASP A 31 -7.73 -4.95 41.84
CA ASP A 31 -8.76 -4.81 40.83
C ASP A 31 -8.47 -3.64 39.88
N ALA A 32 -7.97 -2.51 40.39
CA ALA A 32 -7.59 -1.37 39.59
C ALA A 32 -6.34 -1.66 38.72
N VAL A 33 -5.38 -2.43 39.27
CA VAL A 33 -4.21 -2.87 38.49
C VAL A 33 -4.61 -3.84 37.39
N MET A 34 -5.50 -4.79 37.65
CA MET A 34 -6.01 -5.76 36.66
C MET A 34 -6.80 -5.03 35.56
N GLN A 35 -7.68 -4.09 35.89
CA GLN A 35 -8.41 -3.29 34.92
C GLN A 35 -7.47 -2.40 34.05
N ALA A 36 -6.43 -1.84 34.67
CA ALA A 36 -5.44 -1.05 33.95
C ALA A 36 -4.62 -1.92 32.98
N GLN A 37 -4.32 -3.15 33.36
CA GLN A 37 -3.61 -4.13 32.53
C GLN A 37 -4.47 -4.57 31.35
N GLU A 38 -5.75 -4.93 31.57
CA GLU A 38 -6.68 -5.28 30.50
C GLU A 38 -6.83 -4.17 29.47
N THR A 39 -6.97 -2.89 29.91
CA THR A 39 -7.06 -1.75 28.98
C THR A 39 -5.76 -1.48 28.22
N GLN A 40 -4.60 -1.83 28.79
CA GLN A 40 -3.33 -1.73 28.06
C GLN A 40 -3.19 -2.84 27.04
N ASP A 41 -3.53 -4.07 27.41
CA ASP A 41 -3.51 -5.24 26.51
C ASP A 41 -4.44 -5.03 25.32
N ASP A 42 -5.63 -4.43 25.53
CA ASP A 42 -6.56 -4.08 24.45
C ASP A 42 -5.99 -3.02 23.49
N ARG A 43 -5.26 -2.03 24.02
CA ARG A 43 -4.59 -1.01 23.19
C ARG A 43 -3.47 -1.62 22.36
N ASP A 44 -2.68 -2.50 22.97
CA ASP A 44 -1.59 -3.18 22.28
C ASP A 44 -2.13 -4.13 21.20
N ALA A 45 -3.20 -4.88 21.49
CA ALA A 45 -3.90 -5.72 20.53
C ALA A 45 -4.45 -4.89 19.35
N LEU A 46 -5.09 -3.75 19.63
CA LEU A 46 -5.61 -2.85 18.60
C LEU A 46 -4.48 -2.28 17.74
N THR A 47 -3.35 -1.93 18.32
CA THR A 47 -2.18 -1.43 17.58
C THR A 47 -1.66 -2.50 16.62
N ILE A 48 -1.47 -3.73 17.09
CA ILE A 48 -1.03 -4.86 16.27
C ILE A 48 -2.00 -5.12 15.11
N ILE A 49 -3.31 -5.08 15.38
CA ILE A 49 -4.34 -5.28 14.35
C ILE A 49 -4.28 -4.14 13.33
N LYS A 50 -4.20 -2.89 13.77
CA LYS A 50 -4.11 -1.72 12.88
C LYS A 50 -2.89 -1.80 11.96
N ASP A 51 -1.71 -2.12 12.50
CA ASP A 51 -0.48 -2.25 11.74
C ASP A 51 -0.59 -3.40 10.72
N THR A 52 -1.21 -4.50 11.12
CA THR A 52 -1.49 -5.63 10.22
C THR A 52 -2.44 -5.22 9.11
N LEU A 53 -3.55 -4.55 9.42
CA LEU A 53 -4.51 -4.07 8.43
C LEU A 53 -3.88 -3.05 7.48
N ALA A 54 -3.06 -2.13 8.01
CA ALA A 54 -2.32 -1.16 7.20
C ALA A 54 -1.36 -1.84 6.22
N SER A 55 -0.64 -2.86 6.69
CA SER A 55 0.25 -3.65 5.82
C SER A 55 -0.49 -4.38 4.70
N TYR A 56 -1.79 -4.59 4.85
CA TYR A 56 -2.67 -5.25 3.88
C TYR A 56 -3.45 -4.26 3.00
N GLY A 57 -3.35 -2.94 3.26
CA GLY A 57 -4.17 -1.92 2.61
C GLY A 57 -5.64 -1.98 3.02
N LEU A 58 -5.88 -2.36 4.28
CA LEU A 58 -7.22 -2.56 4.87
C LEU A 58 -7.46 -1.66 6.08
N GLU A 59 -6.88 -0.47 6.10
CA GLU A 59 -7.01 0.49 7.21
C GLU A 59 -8.48 0.81 7.52
N GLY A 60 -9.35 0.76 6.52
CA GLY A 60 -10.79 0.98 6.68
C GLY A 60 -11.48 -0.02 7.61
N LEU A 61 -10.89 -1.20 7.84
CA LEU A 61 -11.41 -2.21 8.76
C LEU A 61 -11.01 -1.99 10.23
N ALA A 62 -10.23 -0.96 10.54
CA ALA A 62 -9.77 -0.70 11.91
C ALA A 62 -10.93 -0.41 12.88
N ALA A 63 -12.02 0.22 12.40
CA ALA A 63 -13.21 0.48 13.21
C ALA A 63 -13.98 -0.80 13.56
N ASP A 64 -14.09 -1.72 12.60
CA ASP A 64 -14.70 -3.03 12.85
C ASP A 64 -13.85 -3.88 13.80
N ALA A 65 -12.53 -3.85 13.64
CA ALA A 65 -11.61 -4.51 14.55
C ALA A 65 -11.77 -4.00 15.99
N TYR A 66 -11.83 -2.68 16.17
CA TYR A 66 -12.05 -2.08 17.48
C TYR A 66 -13.38 -2.52 18.10
N ARG A 67 -14.46 -2.52 17.32
CA ARG A 67 -15.76 -2.97 17.80
C ARG A 67 -15.72 -4.43 18.30
N PHE A 68 -15.11 -5.33 17.55
CA PHE A 68 -14.99 -6.74 17.94
C PHE A 68 -14.16 -6.93 19.21
N LEU A 69 -13.09 -6.17 19.40
CA LEU A 69 -12.30 -6.17 20.64
C LEU A 69 -13.16 -5.72 21.83
N MET A 70 -13.92 -4.63 21.66
CA MET A 70 -14.80 -4.10 22.72
C MET A 70 -15.96 -5.06 23.05
N GLU A 71 -16.31 -5.97 22.13
CA GLU A 71 -17.25 -7.06 22.35
C GLU A 71 -16.59 -8.27 23.05
N GLY A 72 -15.31 -8.19 23.41
CA GLY A 72 -14.55 -9.24 24.12
C GLY A 72 -13.97 -10.32 23.20
N ALA A 73 -13.86 -10.05 21.89
CA ALA A 73 -13.22 -11.01 20.97
C ALA A 73 -11.70 -10.98 21.13
N SER A 74 -11.06 -12.15 21.13
CA SER A 74 -9.60 -12.24 21.08
C SER A 74 -9.05 -11.73 19.73
N THR A 75 -7.78 -11.35 19.68
CA THR A 75 -7.10 -10.89 18.46
C THR A 75 -7.27 -11.87 17.29
N GLU A 76 -7.17 -13.16 17.54
CA GLU A 76 -7.36 -14.20 16.54
C GLU A 76 -8.81 -14.24 16.05
N SER A 77 -9.78 -14.10 16.96
CA SER A 77 -11.21 -14.06 16.63
C SER A 77 -11.55 -12.83 15.79
N VAL A 78 -10.97 -11.67 16.12
CA VAL A 78 -11.10 -10.45 15.32
C VAL A 78 -10.59 -10.68 13.90
N MET A 79 -9.40 -11.22 13.73
CA MET A 79 -8.84 -11.51 12.40
C MET A 79 -9.70 -12.49 11.60
N ILE A 80 -10.30 -13.50 12.25
CA ILE A 80 -11.22 -14.44 11.60
C ILE A 80 -12.51 -13.71 11.13
N GLN A 81 -13.02 -12.80 11.94
CA GLN A 81 -14.22 -12.02 11.57
C GLN A 81 -13.92 -11.04 10.42
N LEU A 82 -12.80 -10.34 10.48
CA LEU A 82 -12.37 -9.42 9.42
C LEU A 82 -12.21 -10.12 8.07
N LYS A 83 -11.68 -11.35 8.05
CA LYS A 83 -11.59 -12.16 6.81
C LYS A 83 -12.94 -12.51 6.17
N LYS A 84 -14.04 -12.38 6.89
CA LYS A 84 -15.39 -12.62 6.37
C LYS A 84 -16.01 -11.38 5.74
N THR A 85 -15.45 -10.20 5.97
CA THR A 85 -15.95 -8.93 5.41
C THR A 85 -15.78 -8.89 3.91
N ASP A 86 -16.68 -8.19 3.22
CA ASP A 86 -16.60 -8.03 1.77
C ASP A 86 -15.36 -7.22 1.36
N VAL A 87 -14.95 -6.24 2.18
CA VAL A 87 -13.73 -5.45 1.96
C VAL A 87 -12.49 -6.35 1.94
N PHE A 88 -12.39 -7.30 2.87
CA PHE A 88 -11.27 -8.25 2.90
C PHE A 88 -11.30 -9.19 1.69
N LYS A 89 -12.48 -9.72 1.35
CA LYS A 89 -12.65 -10.63 0.22
C LYS A 89 -12.32 -9.94 -1.10
N GLU A 90 -12.76 -8.70 -1.29
CA GLU A 90 -12.43 -7.92 -2.49
C GLU A 90 -10.94 -7.66 -2.57
N ARG A 91 -10.30 -7.24 -1.47
CA ARG A 91 -8.84 -7.01 -1.45
C ARG A 91 -8.03 -8.27 -1.79
N PHE A 92 -8.51 -9.43 -1.39
CA PHE A 92 -7.84 -10.71 -1.57
C PHE A 92 -8.65 -11.68 -2.46
N LYS A 93 -9.34 -11.16 -3.48
CA LYS A 93 -10.20 -11.98 -4.36
C LYS A 93 -9.47 -13.14 -5.05
N GLY A 94 -8.18 -13.03 -5.28
CA GLY A 94 -7.36 -14.13 -5.77
C GLY A 94 -7.30 -15.35 -4.84
N LEU A 95 -7.51 -15.16 -3.51
CA LEU A 95 -7.60 -16.30 -2.58
C LEU A 95 -8.85 -17.15 -2.83
N GLU A 96 -9.97 -16.49 -3.16
CA GLU A 96 -11.20 -17.17 -3.50
C GLU A 96 -11.07 -17.92 -4.83
N LEU A 97 -10.47 -17.29 -5.84
CA LEU A 97 -10.17 -17.93 -7.12
C LEU A 97 -9.31 -19.18 -6.94
N ARG A 98 -8.27 -19.12 -6.10
CA ARG A 98 -7.43 -20.28 -5.76
C ARG A 98 -8.27 -21.41 -5.14
N SER A 99 -9.14 -21.07 -4.19
CA SER A 99 -10.02 -22.03 -3.53
C SER A 99 -10.97 -22.72 -4.51
N GLN A 100 -11.55 -21.96 -5.45
CA GLN A 100 -12.45 -22.49 -6.50
C GLN A 100 -11.73 -23.46 -7.44
N GLN A 101 -10.43 -23.26 -7.65
CA GLN A 101 -9.59 -24.13 -8.47
C GLN A 101 -8.98 -25.30 -7.70
N GLY A 102 -9.28 -25.44 -6.39
CA GLY A 102 -8.73 -26.50 -5.55
C GLY A 102 -7.23 -26.33 -5.23
N LEU A 103 -6.68 -25.12 -5.41
CA LEU A 103 -5.28 -24.82 -5.13
C LEU A 103 -5.04 -24.64 -3.63
N PRO A 104 -3.82 -24.87 -3.13
CA PRO A 104 -3.47 -24.64 -1.75
C PRO A 104 -3.74 -23.20 -1.33
N ALA A 105 -4.30 -23.02 -0.13
CA ALA A 105 -4.49 -21.70 0.45
C ALA A 105 -3.14 -21.06 0.79
N ILE A 106 -3.00 -19.77 0.50
CA ILE A 106 -1.87 -18.95 0.89
C ILE A 106 -2.32 -17.89 1.91
N SER A 107 -1.37 -17.37 2.68
CA SER A 107 -1.65 -16.32 3.66
C SER A 107 -1.81 -14.96 2.96
N PRO A 108 -2.52 -13.97 3.56
CA PRO A 108 -2.56 -12.60 3.06
C PRO A 108 -1.16 -11.97 2.91
N ALA A 109 -0.24 -12.27 3.83
CA ALA A 109 1.14 -11.80 3.75
C ALA A 109 1.86 -12.37 2.53
N GLU A 110 1.65 -13.64 2.19
CA GLU A 110 2.20 -14.25 0.99
C GLU A 110 1.57 -13.69 -0.28
N TYR A 111 0.27 -13.44 -0.26
CA TYR A 111 -0.44 -12.77 -1.35
C TYR A 111 0.20 -11.41 -1.69
N ILE A 112 0.40 -10.55 -0.69
CA ILE A 112 1.05 -9.24 -0.85
C ILE A 112 2.50 -9.36 -1.32
N ARG A 113 3.21 -10.40 -0.86
CA ARG A 113 4.55 -10.68 -1.34
C ARG A 113 4.55 -10.98 -2.85
N LEU A 114 3.61 -11.81 -3.32
CA LEU A 114 3.45 -12.10 -4.75
C LEU A 114 3.13 -10.85 -5.56
N GLU A 115 2.20 -10.01 -5.11
CA GLU A 115 1.90 -8.72 -5.76
C GLU A 115 3.14 -7.84 -5.90
N ARG A 116 3.93 -7.74 -4.83
CA ARG A 116 5.17 -6.97 -4.85
C ARG A 116 6.19 -7.55 -5.83
N ASP A 117 6.36 -8.86 -5.83
CA ASP A 117 7.32 -9.55 -6.68
C ASP A 117 6.94 -9.40 -8.16
N TYR A 118 5.65 -9.48 -8.51
CA TYR A 118 5.16 -9.23 -9.88
C TYR A 118 5.39 -7.77 -10.28
N ARG A 119 5.01 -6.82 -9.43
CA ARG A 119 5.22 -5.38 -9.70
C ARG A 119 6.68 -5.05 -9.90
N GLN A 120 7.56 -5.61 -9.06
CA GLN A 120 9.00 -5.41 -9.19
C GLN A 120 9.54 -5.97 -10.52
N THR A 121 9.08 -7.16 -10.93
CA THR A 121 9.45 -7.77 -12.22
C THR A 121 9.03 -6.91 -13.40
N MET A 122 7.80 -6.40 -13.38
CA MET A 122 7.26 -5.53 -14.44
C MET A 122 7.98 -4.18 -14.48
N ALA A 123 8.19 -3.54 -13.32
CA ALA A 123 8.93 -2.28 -13.22
C ALA A 123 10.39 -2.41 -13.71
N ALA A 124 11.06 -3.53 -13.39
CA ALA A 124 12.42 -3.79 -13.85
C ALA A 124 12.52 -3.94 -15.38
N ALA A 125 11.44 -4.35 -16.03
CA ALA A 125 11.34 -4.42 -17.48
C ALA A 125 10.92 -3.09 -18.13
N GLY A 126 10.69 -2.04 -17.33
CA GLY A 126 10.31 -0.72 -17.82
C GLY A 126 8.86 -0.62 -18.30
N LEU A 127 7.96 -1.48 -17.79
CA LEU A 127 6.54 -1.38 -18.13
C LEU A 127 5.97 -0.06 -17.62
N PRO A 128 5.06 0.58 -18.38
CA PRO A 128 4.54 1.90 -18.07
C PRO A 128 3.64 1.90 -16.83
N GLU A 129 3.52 3.07 -16.19
CA GLU A 129 2.52 3.31 -15.16
C GLU A 129 1.11 3.07 -15.72
N GLY A 130 0.20 2.55 -14.90
CA GLY A 130 -1.14 2.14 -15.30
C GLY A 130 -1.23 0.73 -15.86
N PHE A 131 -0.09 0.04 -16.03
CA PHE A 131 -0.06 -1.36 -16.44
C PHE A 131 0.21 -2.25 -15.23
N TYR A 132 -0.82 -2.89 -14.68
CA TYR A 132 -0.72 -3.72 -13.47
C TYR A 132 -0.16 -2.97 -12.23
N ASP A 133 -0.73 -1.81 -11.90
CA ASP A 133 -0.32 -1.01 -10.75
C ASP A 133 -1.18 -1.24 -9.51
N ASN A 134 -2.42 -1.64 -9.71
CA ASN A 134 -3.38 -1.81 -8.63
C ASN A 134 -3.29 -3.22 -8.01
N PRO A 135 -3.57 -3.36 -6.72
CA PRO A 135 -3.61 -4.67 -6.07
C PRO A 135 -4.54 -5.67 -6.75
N ASP A 136 -5.67 -5.20 -7.30
CA ASP A 136 -6.65 -6.03 -7.98
C ASP A 136 -6.16 -6.64 -9.29
N ASP A 137 -5.18 -5.99 -9.93
CA ASP A 137 -4.64 -6.44 -11.21
C ASP A 137 -3.96 -7.80 -11.13
N PHE A 138 -3.42 -8.14 -9.95
CA PHE A 138 -2.70 -9.39 -9.75
C PHE A 138 -3.57 -10.55 -9.28
N ALA A 139 -4.85 -10.30 -9.00
CA ALA A 139 -5.74 -11.31 -8.42
C ALA A 139 -5.88 -12.55 -9.30
N GLU A 140 -5.94 -12.37 -10.62
CA GLU A 140 -6.01 -13.49 -11.57
C GLU A 140 -4.72 -14.29 -11.62
N PHE A 141 -3.56 -13.63 -11.61
CA PHE A 141 -2.27 -14.33 -11.60
C PHE A 141 -2.12 -15.16 -10.33
N ILE A 142 -2.44 -14.57 -9.17
CA ILE A 142 -2.38 -15.28 -7.88
C ILE A 142 -3.44 -16.38 -7.84
N GLY A 143 -4.65 -16.11 -8.34
CA GLY A 143 -5.74 -17.07 -8.43
C GLY A 143 -5.37 -18.29 -9.25
N ASN A 144 -4.64 -18.10 -10.35
CA ASN A 144 -4.18 -19.15 -11.26
C ASN A 144 -2.80 -19.73 -10.91
N ASP A 145 -2.31 -19.48 -9.70
CA ASP A 145 -1.03 -20.00 -9.19
C ASP A 145 0.22 -19.62 -10.02
N VAL A 146 0.17 -18.48 -10.69
CA VAL A 146 1.35 -17.98 -11.43
C VAL A 146 2.46 -17.69 -10.43
N SER A 147 3.61 -18.32 -10.61
CA SER A 147 4.76 -18.06 -9.74
C SER A 147 5.53 -16.81 -10.17
N PRO A 148 6.30 -16.15 -9.25
CA PRO A 148 7.18 -15.05 -9.62
C PRO A 148 8.19 -15.42 -10.73
N ALA A 149 8.66 -16.66 -10.75
CA ALA A 149 9.55 -17.16 -11.79
C ALA A 149 8.85 -17.24 -13.15
N GLU A 150 7.60 -17.70 -13.18
CA GLU A 150 6.77 -17.72 -14.39
C GLU A 150 6.47 -16.30 -14.87
N MET A 151 6.15 -15.38 -13.98
CA MET A 151 5.98 -13.96 -14.33
C MET A 151 7.24 -13.39 -14.98
N THR A 152 8.40 -13.66 -14.40
CA THR A 152 9.70 -13.25 -14.95
C THR A 152 9.90 -13.83 -16.37
N GLN A 153 9.54 -15.09 -16.58
CA GLN A 153 9.63 -15.74 -17.88
C GLN A 153 8.68 -15.09 -18.89
N ARG A 154 7.43 -14.80 -18.53
CA ARG A 154 6.46 -14.13 -19.40
C ARG A 154 6.97 -12.75 -19.85
N VAL A 155 7.46 -11.95 -18.88
CA VAL A 155 8.05 -10.62 -19.16
C VAL A 155 9.29 -10.75 -20.06
N SER A 156 10.16 -11.72 -19.81
CA SER A 156 11.33 -11.98 -20.66
C SER A 156 10.95 -12.37 -22.11
N MET A 157 9.91 -13.18 -22.26
CA MET A 157 9.38 -13.53 -23.59
C MET A 157 8.83 -12.30 -24.33
N ALA A 158 8.07 -11.44 -23.65
CA ALA A 158 7.57 -10.19 -24.22
C ALA A 158 8.72 -9.24 -24.60
N THR A 159 9.73 -9.08 -23.75
CA THR A 159 10.95 -8.30 -24.02
C THR A 159 11.69 -8.84 -25.25
N THR A 160 11.82 -10.16 -25.34
CA THR A 160 12.45 -10.81 -26.51
C THR A 160 11.64 -10.58 -27.78
N ALA A 161 10.31 -10.68 -27.70
CA ALA A 161 9.43 -10.40 -28.84
C ALA A 161 9.62 -8.97 -29.35
N VAL A 162 9.65 -8.00 -28.43
CA VAL A 162 9.91 -6.59 -28.76
C VAL A 162 11.30 -6.38 -29.37
N SER A 163 12.32 -7.05 -28.86
CA SER A 163 13.69 -6.97 -29.40
C SER A 163 13.76 -7.44 -30.84
N ASN A 164 12.92 -8.39 -31.24
CA ASN A 164 12.84 -8.94 -32.57
C ASN A 164 11.90 -8.15 -33.54
N VAL A 165 11.20 -7.12 -33.03
CA VAL A 165 10.39 -6.25 -33.89
C VAL A 165 11.31 -5.50 -34.86
N ASN A 166 10.88 -5.41 -36.12
CA ASN A 166 11.61 -4.65 -37.15
C ASN A 166 11.91 -3.22 -36.66
N PRO A 167 13.17 -2.77 -36.69
CA PRO A 167 13.54 -1.42 -36.27
C PRO A 167 12.78 -0.30 -37.01
N GLU A 168 12.51 -0.50 -38.28
CA GLU A 168 11.71 0.46 -39.09
C GLU A 168 10.30 0.63 -38.53
N LEU A 169 9.65 -0.49 -38.20
CA LEU A 169 8.32 -0.48 -37.57
C LEU A 169 8.36 0.19 -36.19
N LYS A 170 9.37 -0.09 -35.36
CA LYS A 170 9.55 0.62 -34.09
C LYS A 170 9.69 2.13 -34.27
N ASN A 171 10.49 2.55 -35.26
CA ASN A 171 10.66 3.97 -35.57
C ASN A 171 9.35 4.62 -36.02
N GLN A 172 8.58 3.95 -36.87
CA GLN A 172 7.26 4.44 -37.30
C GLN A 172 6.28 4.56 -36.12
N LEU A 173 6.24 3.56 -35.24
CA LEU A 173 5.41 3.61 -34.03
C LEU A 173 5.83 4.75 -33.08
N ARG A 174 7.12 4.98 -32.96
CA ARG A 174 7.67 6.10 -32.19
C ARG A 174 7.30 7.44 -32.79
N GLU A 175 7.45 7.60 -34.09
CA GLU A 175 7.14 8.84 -34.80
C GLU A 175 5.64 9.15 -34.85
N MET A 176 4.82 8.13 -35.08
CA MET A 176 3.37 8.32 -35.25
C MET A 176 2.61 8.39 -33.92
N TYR A 177 3.03 7.66 -32.92
CA TYR A 177 2.28 7.46 -31.67
C TYR A 177 3.08 7.79 -30.40
N GLY A 178 4.35 8.13 -30.51
CA GLY A 178 5.22 8.38 -29.37
C GLY A 178 5.54 7.13 -28.54
N ILE A 179 5.21 5.92 -29.03
CA ILE A 179 5.41 4.66 -28.33
C ILE A 179 6.89 4.30 -28.31
N GLY A 180 7.41 3.89 -27.16
CA GLY A 180 8.80 3.45 -27.01
C GLY A 180 9.83 4.59 -27.15
N THR A 181 9.46 5.84 -26.81
CA THR A 181 10.36 6.99 -26.86
C THR A 181 11.41 6.97 -25.77
N GLU A 182 11.02 6.60 -24.57
CA GLU A 182 11.92 6.51 -23.41
C GLU A 182 12.54 5.12 -23.29
N ASN A 183 11.71 4.10 -23.47
CA ASN A 183 12.09 2.69 -23.48
C ASN A 183 11.06 1.89 -24.27
N ASP A 184 11.28 0.59 -24.45
CA ASP A 184 10.34 -0.29 -25.14
C ASP A 184 9.16 -0.78 -24.25
N GLY A 185 8.94 -0.18 -23.08
CA GLY A 185 7.98 -0.66 -22.06
C GLY A 185 6.56 -0.78 -22.55
N GLU A 186 6.05 0.20 -23.32
CA GLU A 186 4.70 0.13 -23.89
C GLU A 186 4.55 -1.02 -24.89
N LEU A 187 5.59 -1.30 -25.66
CA LEU A 187 5.58 -2.45 -26.57
C LEU A 187 5.66 -3.78 -25.80
N ILE A 188 6.47 -3.83 -24.74
CA ILE A 188 6.53 -4.99 -23.85
C ILE A 188 5.16 -5.23 -23.20
N ALA A 189 4.50 -4.18 -22.71
CA ALA A 189 3.16 -4.23 -22.15
C ALA A 189 2.15 -4.81 -23.15
N TYR A 190 2.19 -4.34 -24.41
CA TYR A 190 1.33 -4.86 -25.48
C TYR A 190 1.56 -6.35 -25.76
N PHE A 191 2.81 -6.81 -25.77
CA PHE A 191 3.10 -8.23 -26.00
C PHE A 191 2.77 -9.11 -24.78
N LEU A 192 2.83 -8.53 -23.57
CA LEU A 192 2.49 -9.25 -22.34
C LEU A 192 0.98 -9.39 -22.15
N ASP A 193 0.24 -8.32 -22.38
CA ASP A 193 -1.23 -8.25 -22.33
C ASP A 193 -1.71 -7.19 -23.36
N PRO A 194 -2.14 -7.60 -24.56
CA PRO A 194 -2.52 -6.68 -25.62
C PRO A 194 -3.65 -5.74 -25.22
N ASP A 195 -4.66 -6.22 -24.50
CA ASP A 195 -5.83 -5.42 -24.14
C ASP A 195 -5.47 -4.31 -23.17
N ARG A 196 -4.68 -4.61 -22.15
CA ARG A 196 -4.19 -3.61 -21.20
C ARG A 196 -3.13 -2.70 -21.81
N GLY A 197 -2.23 -3.24 -22.62
CA GLY A 197 -1.21 -2.47 -23.29
C GLY A 197 -1.80 -1.39 -24.21
N VAL A 198 -2.82 -1.68 -24.96
CA VAL A 198 -3.54 -0.71 -25.81
C VAL A 198 -4.20 0.37 -24.94
N ASN A 199 -4.87 -0.02 -23.86
CA ASN A 199 -5.53 0.94 -22.98
C ASN A 199 -4.56 1.96 -22.37
N VAL A 200 -3.37 1.53 -21.93
CA VAL A 200 -2.32 2.42 -21.40
C VAL A 200 -1.83 3.39 -22.46
N ILE A 201 -1.58 2.93 -23.68
CA ILE A 201 -1.17 3.77 -24.81
C ILE A 201 -2.25 4.80 -25.13
N GLU A 202 -3.52 4.40 -25.16
CA GLU A 202 -4.64 5.31 -25.41
C GLU A 202 -4.79 6.37 -24.32
N GLN A 203 -4.68 5.99 -23.05
CA GLN A 203 -4.73 6.92 -21.91
C GLN A 203 -3.60 7.95 -22.00
N ARG A 204 -2.38 7.51 -22.28
CA ARG A 204 -1.24 8.41 -22.48
C ARG A 204 -1.50 9.40 -23.60
N LEU A 205 -1.93 8.93 -24.78
CA LEU A 205 -2.24 9.81 -25.90
C LEU A 205 -3.37 10.80 -25.59
N GLN A 206 -4.35 10.40 -24.78
CA GLN A 206 -5.41 11.29 -24.31
C GLN A 206 -4.86 12.39 -23.38
N MET A 207 -4.02 12.03 -22.41
CA MET A 207 -3.40 12.99 -21.49
C MET A 207 -2.50 14.00 -22.24
N GLU A 208 -1.66 13.50 -23.14
CA GLU A 208 -0.80 14.36 -23.97
C GLU A 208 -1.62 15.28 -24.85
N SER A 209 -2.69 14.80 -25.50
CA SER A 209 -3.57 15.61 -26.34
C SER A 209 -4.30 16.70 -25.54
N ALA A 210 -4.72 16.41 -24.30
CA ALA A 210 -5.32 17.37 -23.39
C ALA A 210 -4.30 18.45 -22.97
N GLY A 211 -3.07 18.06 -22.66
CA GLY A 211 -1.97 18.98 -22.35
C GLY A 211 -1.64 19.90 -23.53
N LEU A 212 -1.59 19.37 -24.75
CA LEU A 212 -1.36 20.15 -25.95
C LEU A 212 -2.52 21.10 -26.26
N SER A 213 -3.76 20.69 -26.05
CA SER A 213 -4.93 21.57 -26.20
C SER A 213 -4.91 22.71 -25.19
N ALA A 214 -4.55 22.45 -23.94
CA ALA A 214 -4.41 23.49 -22.92
C ALA A 214 -3.27 24.47 -23.26
N ALA A 215 -2.12 23.98 -23.72
CA ALA A 215 -1.01 24.80 -24.14
C ALA A 215 -1.35 25.68 -25.36
N ALA A 216 -2.12 25.14 -26.31
CA ALA A 216 -2.60 25.93 -27.49
C ALA A 216 -3.52 27.05 -27.08
N VAL A 217 -4.48 26.81 -26.17
CA VAL A 217 -5.37 27.86 -25.62
C VAL A 217 -4.55 28.95 -24.93
N GLN A 218 -3.54 28.55 -24.17
CA GLN A 218 -2.68 29.52 -23.45
C GLN A 218 -1.84 30.37 -24.39
N ALA A 219 -1.38 29.80 -25.53
CA ALA A 219 -0.54 30.49 -26.49
C ALA A 219 -1.32 31.36 -27.48
N THR A 220 -2.51 30.95 -27.91
CA THR A 220 -3.25 31.55 -29.03
C THR A 220 -4.66 32.01 -28.67
N GLY A 221 -5.17 31.69 -27.48
CA GLY A 221 -6.56 31.90 -27.08
C GLY A 221 -7.56 30.97 -27.78
N GLN A 222 -7.11 30.06 -28.61
CA GLN A 222 -7.95 29.09 -29.33
C GLN A 222 -7.50 27.64 -29.04
N GLY A 223 -8.45 26.77 -28.79
CA GLY A 223 -8.19 25.34 -28.63
C GLY A 223 -7.98 24.66 -29.99
N ILE A 224 -7.10 23.67 -30.02
CA ILE A 224 -6.98 22.77 -31.18
C ILE A 224 -7.98 21.62 -31.00
N GLY A 225 -8.51 21.09 -32.11
CA GLY A 225 -9.40 19.93 -32.09
C GLY A 225 -8.68 18.72 -31.54
N THR A 226 -9.41 17.86 -30.77
CA THR A 226 -8.86 16.64 -30.14
C THR A 226 -8.17 15.70 -31.11
N GLY A 227 -8.62 15.63 -32.38
CA GLY A 227 -7.96 14.84 -33.43
C GLY A 227 -6.57 15.35 -33.78
N VAL A 228 -6.43 16.67 -33.92
CA VAL A 228 -5.14 17.33 -34.24
C VAL A 228 -4.23 17.20 -32.99
N ALA A 229 -4.74 17.44 -31.80
CA ALA A 229 -3.98 17.29 -30.57
C ALA A 229 -3.42 15.87 -30.40
N ARG A 230 -4.26 14.84 -30.68
CA ARG A 230 -3.84 13.44 -30.64
C ARG A 230 -2.75 13.14 -31.68
N GLN A 231 -2.88 13.64 -32.89
CA GLN A 231 -1.88 13.46 -33.93
C GLN A 231 -0.54 14.13 -33.57
N LEU A 232 -0.58 15.33 -32.98
CA LEU A 232 0.61 16.03 -32.51
C LEU A 232 1.25 15.33 -31.31
N ALA A 233 0.46 14.83 -30.37
CA ALA A 233 0.94 14.03 -29.24
C ALA A 233 1.67 12.78 -29.74
N GLY A 234 1.06 12.04 -30.68
CA GLY A 234 1.67 10.87 -31.29
C GLY A 234 2.94 11.15 -32.10
N GLN A 235 3.15 12.37 -32.54
CA GLN A 235 4.38 12.79 -33.24
C GLN A 235 5.48 13.29 -32.29
N ASN A 236 5.27 13.19 -30.98
CA ASN A 236 6.22 13.60 -29.93
C ASN A 236 6.75 15.04 -30.14
N VAL A 237 5.88 15.95 -30.64
CA VAL A 237 6.24 17.34 -30.91
C VAL A 237 6.31 18.12 -29.61
N GLN A 238 7.46 18.65 -29.26
CA GLN A 238 7.65 19.37 -28.00
C GLN A 238 6.72 20.60 -27.90
N GLN A 239 6.22 20.86 -26.69
CA GLN A 239 5.29 21.96 -26.38
C GLN A 239 5.75 23.33 -26.93
N ARG A 240 7.06 23.58 -26.95
CA ARG A 240 7.66 24.82 -27.48
C ARG A 240 7.45 24.98 -29.00
N GLU A 241 7.63 23.90 -29.76
CA GLU A 241 7.46 23.94 -31.22
C GLU A 241 6.00 24.12 -31.59
N ILE A 242 5.09 23.51 -30.83
CA ILE A 242 3.64 23.68 -31.01
C ILE A 242 3.25 25.15 -30.75
N SER A 243 3.68 25.70 -29.63
CA SER A 243 3.40 27.10 -29.27
C SER A 243 3.94 28.07 -30.34
N GLN A 244 5.13 27.81 -30.91
CA GLN A 244 5.70 28.62 -31.99
C GLN A 244 4.90 28.50 -33.29
N ARG A 245 4.53 27.30 -33.72
CA ARG A 245 3.77 27.07 -34.94
C ARG A 245 2.35 27.64 -34.89
N LEU A 246 1.67 27.46 -33.74
CA LEU A 246 0.32 28.01 -33.53
C LEU A 246 0.34 29.54 -33.38
N GLY A 247 1.37 30.09 -32.73
CA GLY A 247 1.57 31.54 -32.68
C GLY A 247 1.80 32.19 -34.03
N GLN A 248 2.48 31.52 -34.96
CA GLN A 248 2.66 31.97 -36.34
C GLN A 248 1.38 31.91 -37.17
N GLN A 249 0.49 30.96 -36.91
CA GLN A 249 -0.80 30.87 -37.61
C GLN A 249 -1.85 31.84 -37.07
N ALA A 250 -1.77 32.22 -35.80
CA ALA A 250 -2.68 33.21 -35.20
C ALA A 250 -2.30 34.70 -35.56
N GLY A 251 -1.12 34.91 -36.10
CA GLY A 251 -0.62 36.23 -36.51
C GLY A 251 -0.85 36.56 -38.00
N LEU A 252 -1.55 35.70 -38.73
CA LEU A 252 -2.05 35.92 -40.08
C LEU A 252 -3.56 36.22 -40.03
#